data_e5ba58591e94b3c0ccb934149215f6c6
#
_entry.id   e5ba58591e94b3c0ccb934149215f6c6
#
_cell.length_a   1.000
_cell.length_b   1.000
_cell.length_c   1.000
_cell.angle_alpha   90.00
_cell.angle_beta   90.00
_cell.angle_gamma   90.00
#
_symmetry.space_group_name_H-M   'P 1'
#
loop_
_entity.id
_entity.type
_entity.pdbx_description
1 polymer ?
#
loop_
_entity_poly.entity_id
_entity_poly.type
_entity_poly.pdbx_seq_one_letter_code
_entity_poly.pdbx_strand_id
1 'polypeptide(L)'
;MFTSRANPVANHEEAVACVTAMQAAEDQDLTRDVCITKLYDHGKQTEHVIILIHGFTNCPEQFSELGKQHFEAGSNVFIPRMPYHGLSDRLTDALVNLTAQDLTAFGDKLIDIAHGLGKKITVMGVSGSGTLVAWLAQNRSDIDFAFAIAPLFGLAFVPPAFTKFFERIVLLLPNFYMWWDPRTKANNPYSIYYAYPGYPTRALVEFLRLAMIVRAQAEKFPPKARNITMIINDSEPAVSNAEIVKFIDLWQRHENVTVSEVHFEKEMNLPHDIITPGTPGVPIAEIQPRLIGVIRDLHSKPES
;
A
#
# COMPACT_ATOMS: atom_id res chain seq x y z
N MET A 1 20.58 3.94 5.43
CA MET A 1 19.83 3.86 4.16
C MET A 1 19.29 2.45 4.09
N PHE A 2 17.97 2.27 3.99
CA PHE A 2 17.38 0.93 3.85
C PHE A 2 17.60 0.47 2.41
N THR A 3 18.31 -0.62 2.25
CA THR A 3 18.56 -1.25 0.95
C THR A 3 17.74 -2.53 0.87
N SER A 4 17.04 -2.71 -0.24
CA SER A 4 16.34 -3.96 -0.54
C SER A 4 17.33 -5.11 -0.70
N ARG A 5 16.92 -6.30 -0.28
CA ARG A 5 17.67 -7.56 -0.43
C ARG A 5 16.74 -8.60 -1.03
N ALA A 6 16.81 -8.77 -2.34
CA ALA A 6 16.07 -9.81 -3.04
C ALA A 6 16.56 -11.19 -2.62
N ASN A 7 15.62 -12.08 -2.31
CA ASN A 7 15.81 -13.50 -2.04
C ASN A 7 14.59 -14.29 -2.53
N PRO A 8 14.35 -14.31 -3.86
CA PRO A 8 13.14 -14.90 -4.44
C PRO A 8 13.03 -16.39 -4.12
N VAL A 9 11.79 -16.83 -3.85
CA VAL A 9 11.48 -18.27 -3.77
C VAL A 9 11.64 -18.94 -5.12
N ALA A 10 11.98 -20.24 -5.12
CA ALA A 10 12.34 -20.95 -6.33
C ALA A 10 11.12 -21.37 -7.18
N ASN A 11 9.95 -21.59 -6.56
CA ASN A 11 8.78 -22.15 -7.23
C ASN A 11 7.47 -21.87 -6.47
N HIS A 12 6.36 -22.31 -7.06
CA HIS A 12 5.02 -22.13 -6.52
C HIS A 12 4.82 -22.81 -5.16
N GLU A 13 5.33 -24.03 -4.98
CA GLU A 13 5.19 -24.78 -3.73
C GLU A 13 5.86 -24.03 -2.56
N GLU A 14 7.07 -23.51 -2.78
CA GLU A 14 7.80 -22.73 -1.80
C GLU A 14 7.07 -21.41 -1.47
N ALA A 15 6.49 -20.74 -2.49
CA ALA A 15 5.68 -19.54 -2.28
C ALA A 15 4.46 -19.80 -1.40
N VAL A 16 3.71 -20.86 -1.70
CA VAL A 16 2.54 -21.27 -0.90
C VAL A 16 2.95 -21.64 0.52
N ALA A 17 4.06 -22.37 0.69
CA ALA A 17 4.60 -22.69 2.02
C ALA A 17 4.97 -21.43 2.81
N CYS A 18 5.58 -20.42 2.17
CA CYS A 18 5.89 -19.16 2.79
C CYS A 18 4.63 -18.39 3.23
N VAL A 19 3.58 -18.35 2.40
CA VAL A 19 2.30 -17.73 2.76
C VAL A 19 1.64 -18.48 3.91
N THR A 20 1.61 -19.79 3.86
CA THR A 20 1.07 -20.65 4.94
C THR A 20 1.81 -20.40 6.27
N ALA A 21 3.13 -20.28 6.22
CA ALA A 21 3.93 -19.93 7.41
C ALA A 21 3.62 -18.52 7.92
N MET A 22 3.34 -17.54 7.02
CA MET A 22 2.86 -16.21 7.43
C MET A 22 1.52 -16.31 8.15
N GLN A 23 0.55 -17.03 7.58
CA GLN A 23 -0.76 -17.23 8.17
C GLN A 23 -0.69 -17.93 9.54
N ALA A 24 0.16 -18.95 9.66
CA ALA A 24 0.37 -19.67 10.91
C ALA A 24 1.05 -18.82 12.01
N ALA A 25 1.87 -17.84 11.61
CA ALA A 25 2.49 -16.90 12.54
C ALA A 25 1.54 -15.76 12.96
N GLU A 26 0.40 -15.61 12.29
CA GLU A 26 -0.65 -14.69 12.66
C GLU A 26 -1.48 -15.34 13.77
N ASP A 27 -1.26 -14.89 15.01
CA ASP A 27 -1.96 -15.41 16.18
C ASP A 27 -3.47 -15.27 15.97
N GLN A 28 -4.17 -16.42 15.81
CA GLN A 28 -5.60 -16.46 15.50
C GLN A 28 -6.44 -15.92 16.66
N ASP A 29 -5.98 -16.02 17.89
CA ASP A 29 -6.68 -15.47 19.07
C ASP A 29 -6.57 -13.95 19.12
N LEU A 30 -5.48 -13.40 18.60
CA LEU A 30 -5.20 -11.96 18.60
C LEU A 30 -5.52 -11.27 17.27
N THR A 31 -5.69 -12.02 16.19
CA THR A 31 -5.99 -11.48 14.85
C THR A 31 -7.45 -11.72 14.49
N ARG A 32 -8.11 -10.73 13.88
CA ARG A 32 -9.48 -10.92 13.35
C ARG A 32 -9.44 -11.86 12.16
N ASP A 33 -10.38 -12.80 12.07
CA ASP A 33 -10.48 -13.78 10.99
C ASP A 33 -10.45 -13.15 9.60
N VAL A 34 -11.19 -12.06 9.41
CA VAL A 34 -11.22 -11.34 8.12
C VAL A 34 -9.91 -10.62 7.79
N CYS A 35 -9.04 -10.42 8.80
CA CYS A 35 -7.78 -9.71 8.68
C CYS A 35 -6.55 -10.62 8.51
N ILE A 36 -6.74 -11.92 8.48
CA ILE A 36 -5.66 -12.88 8.17
C ILE A 36 -5.20 -12.66 6.73
N THR A 37 -3.89 -12.83 6.52
CA THR A 37 -3.27 -12.85 5.18
C THR A 37 -4.04 -13.79 4.24
N LYS A 38 -4.35 -13.32 3.03
CA LYS A 38 -5.13 -14.07 2.04
C LYS A 38 -4.27 -14.40 0.82
N LEU A 39 -4.47 -15.60 0.31
CA LEU A 39 -3.94 -16.04 -0.97
C LEU A 39 -5.10 -16.62 -1.79
N TYR A 40 -5.38 -16.01 -2.94
CA TYR A 40 -6.24 -16.61 -3.96
C TYR A 40 -5.32 -17.26 -5.00
N ASP A 41 -5.34 -18.58 -5.07
CA ASP A 41 -4.34 -19.37 -5.76
C ASP A 41 -4.98 -20.35 -6.76
N HIS A 42 -4.52 -20.34 -8.00
CA HIS A 42 -4.90 -21.28 -9.06
C HIS A 42 -4.17 -22.62 -8.95
N GLY A 43 -3.42 -22.88 -7.89
CA GLY A 43 -2.66 -24.12 -7.68
C GLY A 43 -1.40 -24.22 -8.56
N LYS A 44 -0.96 -23.12 -9.16
CA LYS A 44 0.24 -23.04 -10.01
C LYS A 44 0.71 -21.58 -10.15
N GLN A 45 1.95 -21.39 -10.58
CA GLN A 45 2.40 -20.08 -11.04
C GLN A 45 1.57 -19.63 -12.25
N THR A 46 0.96 -18.44 -12.18
CA THR A 46 0.19 -17.81 -13.26
C THR A 46 1.03 -16.83 -14.07
N GLU A 47 0.49 -16.29 -15.16
CA GLU A 47 1.19 -15.25 -15.92
C GLU A 47 1.38 -13.97 -15.09
N HIS A 48 0.37 -13.58 -14.29
CA HIS A 48 0.42 -12.44 -13.41
C HIS A 48 0.14 -12.83 -11.97
N VAL A 49 0.88 -12.25 -11.03
CA VAL A 49 0.52 -12.20 -9.62
C VAL A 49 0.25 -10.75 -9.22
N ILE A 50 -0.77 -10.54 -8.40
CA ILE A 50 -1.12 -9.21 -7.90
C ILE A 50 -1.03 -9.22 -6.39
N ILE A 51 -0.15 -8.37 -5.85
CA ILE A 51 -0.01 -8.13 -4.41
C ILE A 51 -0.82 -6.89 -4.07
N LEU A 52 -1.75 -7.02 -3.12
CA LEU A 52 -2.62 -5.93 -2.67
C LEU A 52 -2.33 -5.62 -1.20
N ILE A 53 -1.69 -4.48 -0.93
CA ILE A 53 -1.25 -4.10 0.42
C ILE A 53 -2.22 -3.06 0.99
N HIS A 54 -2.90 -3.42 2.07
CA HIS A 54 -3.91 -2.55 2.71
C HIS A 54 -3.32 -1.26 3.30
N GLY A 55 -4.17 -0.25 3.48
CA GLY A 55 -3.79 1.04 4.04
C GLY A 55 -3.47 0.97 5.54
N PHE A 56 -2.87 2.06 6.03
CA PHE A 56 -2.60 2.26 7.45
C PHE A 56 -3.89 2.15 8.27
N THR A 57 -3.85 1.45 9.40
CA THR A 57 -4.96 1.10 10.30
C THR A 57 -6.00 0.13 9.73
N ASN A 58 -5.85 -0.30 8.49
CA ASN A 58 -6.73 -1.25 7.83
C ASN A 58 -6.18 -2.69 7.90
N CYS A 59 -6.74 -3.62 7.14
CA CYS A 59 -6.30 -5.01 7.09
C CYS A 59 -6.60 -5.64 5.72
N PRO A 60 -6.20 -6.90 5.44
CA PRO A 60 -6.40 -7.57 4.14
C PRO A 60 -7.84 -7.54 3.60
N GLU A 61 -8.85 -7.46 4.47
CA GLU A 61 -10.24 -7.38 4.05
C GLU A 61 -10.52 -6.16 3.15
N GLN A 62 -9.77 -5.08 3.29
CA GLN A 62 -9.89 -3.89 2.45
C GLN A 62 -9.84 -4.20 0.95
N PHE A 63 -9.04 -5.18 0.57
CA PHE A 63 -8.83 -5.56 -0.82
C PHE A 63 -9.51 -6.88 -1.23
N SER A 64 -10.28 -7.52 -0.34
CA SER A 64 -10.82 -8.86 -0.61
C SER A 64 -11.70 -8.91 -1.85
N GLU A 65 -12.57 -7.90 -2.06
CA GLU A 65 -13.46 -7.86 -3.23
C GLU A 65 -12.68 -7.61 -4.52
N LEU A 66 -11.80 -6.61 -4.53
CA LEU A 66 -10.93 -6.33 -5.68
C LEU A 66 -10.03 -7.52 -6.01
N GLY A 67 -9.50 -8.19 -4.97
CA GLY A 67 -8.66 -9.38 -5.14
C GLY A 67 -9.41 -10.54 -5.79
N LYS A 68 -10.67 -10.79 -5.40
CA LYS A 68 -11.50 -11.81 -6.06
C LYS A 68 -11.68 -11.55 -7.55
N GLN A 69 -11.95 -10.31 -7.94
CA GLN A 69 -12.13 -9.93 -9.33
C GLN A 69 -10.85 -10.19 -10.15
N HIS A 70 -9.67 -9.90 -9.61
CA HIS A 70 -8.40 -10.23 -10.26
C HIS A 70 -8.12 -11.73 -10.31
N PHE A 71 -8.50 -12.47 -9.28
CA PHE A 71 -8.39 -13.93 -9.27
C PHE A 71 -9.30 -14.55 -10.34
N GLU A 72 -10.56 -14.12 -10.43
CA GLU A 72 -11.51 -14.56 -11.46
C GLU A 72 -11.03 -14.21 -12.88
N ALA A 73 -10.22 -13.16 -13.01
CA ALA A 73 -9.55 -12.79 -14.26
C ALA A 73 -8.28 -13.62 -14.58
N GLY A 74 -7.90 -14.58 -13.72
CA GLY A 74 -6.83 -15.55 -13.96
C GLY A 74 -5.48 -15.25 -13.32
N SER A 75 -5.37 -14.22 -12.48
CA SER A 75 -4.16 -13.92 -11.72
C SER A 75 -4.16 -14.65 -10.37
N ASN A 76 -3.01 -15.07 -9.87
CA ASN A 76 -2.87 -15.32 -8.45
C ASN A 76 -2.88 -13.99 -7.70
N VAL A 77 -3.53 -13.96 -6.52
CA VAL A 77 -3.65 -12.72 -5.75
C VAL A 77 -3.21 -12.94 -4.31
N PHE A 78 -2.28 -12.11 -3.87
CA PHE A 78 -1.71 -12.13 -2.54
C PHE A 78 -2.08 -10.86 -1.78
N ILE A 79 -2.84 -10.99 -0.67
CA ILE A 79 -3.29 -9.87 0.16
C ILE A 79 -2.71 -10.05 1.57
N PRO A 80 -1.48 -9.60 1.81
CA PRO A 80 -0.78 -9.81 3.06
C PRO A 80 -1.25 -8.86 4.16
N ARG A 81 -1.20 -9.32 5.41
CA ARG A 81 -1.40 -8.49 6.59
C ARG A 81 -0.10 -7.80 6.99
N MET A 82 -0.09 -6.48 7.03
CA MET A 82 1.07 -5.74 7.53
C MET A 82 1.32 -6.00 9.01
N PRO A 83 2.59 -5.93 9.46
CA PRO A 83 2.93 -6.09 10.86
C PRO A 83 2.09 -5.20 11.79
N TYR A 84 1.62 -5.75 12.89
CA TYR A 84 0.82 -5.08 13.94
C TYR A 84 -0.58 -4.60 13.51
N HIS A 85 -1.03 -4.91 12.29
CA HIS A 85 -2.38 -4.56 11.81
C HIS A 85 -3.36 -5.73 11.99
N GLY A 86 -4.67 -5.43 11.95
CA GLY A 86 -5.74 -6.42 11.90
C GLY A 86 -5.98 -7.21 13.19
N LEU A 87 -5.49 -6.73 14.35
CA LEU A 87 -5.71 -7.38 15.63
C LEU A 87 -7.16 -7.26 16.10
N SER A 88 -7.61 -8.23 16.90
CA SER A 88 -8.98 -8.31 17.42
C SER A 88 -9.31 -7.12 18.33
N ASP A 89 -8.36 -6.69 19.15
CA ASP A 89 -8.48 -5.44 19.89
C ASP A 89 -8.20 -4.25 18.96
N ARG A 90 -9.27 -3.58 18.53
CA ARG A 90 -9.17 -2.40 17.64
C ARG A 90 -8.62 -1.16 18.34
N LEU A 91 -8.54 -1.15 19.67
CA LEU A 91 -8.00 -0.07 20.47
C LEU A 91 -6.55 -0.33 20.90
N THR A 92 -5.97 -1.38 20.37
CA THR A 92 -4.58 -1.76 20.65
C THR A 92 -3.62 -0.62 20.31
N ASP A 93 -2.53 -0.51 21.06
CA ASP A 93 -1.40 0.35 20.77
C ASP A 93 -0.26 -0.40 20.03
N ALA A 94 -0.48 -1.66 19.63
CA ALA A 94 0.54 -2.52 19.02
C ALA A 94 1.28 -1.85 17.85
N LEU A 95 0.59 -0.97 17.09
CA LEU A 95 1.19 -0.18 16.02
C LEU A 95 2.36 0.72 16.48
N VAL A 96 2.53 0.99 17.79
CA VAL A 96 3.66 1.75 18.30
C VAL A 96 5.01 1.07 18.01
N ASN A 97 4.98 -0.25 17.82
CA ASN A 97 6.16 -1.07 17.54
C ASN A 97 6.53 -1.07 16.05
N LEU A 98 5.66 -0.57 15.16
CA LEU A 98 5.92 -0.53 13.72
C LEU A 98 7.09 0.40 13.42
N THR A 99 8.02 -0.07 12.61
CA THR A 99 9.15 0.73 12.12
C THR A 99 9.20 0.75 10.60
N ALA A 100 9.84 1.76 10.02
CA ALA A 100 10.11 1.79 8.57
C ALA A 100 10.96 0.60 8.11
N GLN A 101 11.79 0.03 9.01
CA GLN A 101 12.54 -1.20 8.74
C GLN A 101 11.63 -2.42 8.61
N ASP A 102 10.63 -2.55 9.49
CA ASP A 102 9.65 -3.64 9.40
C ASP A 102 8.88 -3.55 8.08
N LEU A 103 8.47 -2.33 7.69
CA LEU A 103 7.76 -2.09 6.43
C LEU A 103 8.61 -2.49 5.22
N THR A 104 9.90 -2.10 5.19
CA THR A 104 10.77 -2.43 4.06
C THR A 104 11.11 -3.91 3.99
N ALA A 105 11.39 -4.55 5.13
CA ALA A 105 11.63 -6.00 5.20
C ALA A 105 10.38 -6.81 4.83
N PHE A 106 9.21 -6.35 5.27
CA PHE A 106 7.94 -6.91 4.88
C PHE A 106 7.74 -6.81 3.37
N GLY A 107 7.91 -5.62 2.79
CA GLY A 107 7.79 -5.40 1.35
C GLY A 107 8.72 -6.31 0.53
N ASP A 108 9.99 -6.41 0.90
CA ASP A 108 10.96 -7.31 0.24
C ASP A 108 10.47 -8.77 0.25
N LYS A 109 10.01 -9.25 1.42
CA LYS A 109 9.47 -10.61 1.55
C LYS A 109 8.27 -10.85 0.65
N LEU A 110 7.39 -9.87 0.45
CA LEU A 110 6.21 -10.01 -0.43
C LEU A 110 6.63 -10.21 -1.88
N ILE A 111 7.59 -9.42 -2.37
CA ILE A 111 8.08 -9.54 -3.74
C ILE A 111 8.80 -10.88 -3.94
N ASP A 112 9.60 -11.29 -2.95
CA ASP A 112 10.30 -12.59 -3.00
C ASP A 112 9.32 -13.77 -3.10
N ILE A 113 8.21 -13.76 -2.35
CA ILE A 113 7.15 -14.77 -2.44
C ILE A 113 6.43 -14.72 -3.79
N ALA A 114 6.19 -13.51 -4.32
CA ALA A 114 5.45 -13.32 -5.57
C ALA A 114 6.12 -13.99 -6.77
N HIS A 115 7.44 -14.16 -6.77
CA HIS A 115 8.16 -14.88 -7.82
C HIS A 115 7.68 -16.32 -8.03
N GLY A 116 7.25 -17.00 -6.96
CA GLY A 116 6.66 -18.33 -7.10
C GLY A 116 5.19 -18.32 -7.54
N LEU A 117 4.48 -17.21 -7.32
CA LEU A 117 3.05 -17.09 -7.61
C LEU A 117 2.74 -16.60 -9.03
N GLY A 118 3.61 -15.81 -9.64
CA GLY A 118 3.41 -15.28 -10.99
C GLY A 118 4.72 -14.98 -11.71
N LYS A 119 4.67 -14.95 -13.05
CA LYS A 119 5.83 -14.58 -13.87
C LYS A 119 6.04 -13.07 -13.90
N LYS A 120 4.92 -12.31 -13.91
CA LYS A 120 4.90 -10.84 -13.86
C LYS A 120 4.32 -10.39 -12.53
N ILE A 121 5.02 -9.52 -11.85
CA ILE A 121 4.67 -9.06 -10.50
C ILE A 121 4.05 -7.68 -10.58
N THR A 122 2.80 -7.59 -10.13
CA THR A 122 2.08 -6.35 -9.90
C THR A 122 1.97 -6.11 -8.39
N VAL A 123 2.34 -4.94 -7.91
CA VAL A 123 2.14 -4.54 -6.52
C VAL A 123 1.30 -3.27 -6.43
N MET A 124 0.26 -3.30 -5.60
CA MET A 124 -0.64 -2.16 -5.35
C MET A 124 -0.74 -1.89 -3.85
N GLY A 125 -0.75 -0.62 -3.48
CA GLY A 125 -0.96 -0.19 -2.09
C GLY A 125 -1.64 1.17 -2.01
N VAL A 126 -2.30 1.44 -0.89
CA VAL A 126 -3.06 2.68 -0.65
C VAL A 126 -2.51 3.43 0.56
N SER A 127 -2.38 4.77 0.45
CA SER A 127 -1.96 5.62 1.57
C SER A 127 -0.56 5.24 2.10
N GLY A 128 -0.44 4.82 3.35
CA GLY A 128 0.83 4.36 3.93
C GLY A 128 1.47 3.22 3.14
N SER A 129 0.70 2.22 2.71
CA SER A 129 1.23 1.15 1.86
C SER A 129 1.51 1.62 0.42
N GLY A 130 0.86 2.68 -0.06
CA GLY A 130 1.25 3.37 -1.29
C GLY A 130 2.68 3.92 -1.22
N THR A 131 3.10 4.42 -0.04
CA THR A 131 4.49 4.81 0.22
C THR A 131 5.44 3.61 0.23
N LEU A 132 5.00 2.47 0.77
CA LEU A 132 5.77 1.22 0.70
C LEU A 132 5.93 0.74 -0.75
N VAL A 133 4.87 0.81 -1.56
CA VAL A 133 4.93 0.51 -3.00
C VAL A 133 5.94 1.42 -3.71
N ALA A 134 5.96 2.71 -3.39
CA ALA A 134 6.95 3.64 -3.94
C ALA A 134 8.38 3.26 -3.52
N TRP A 135 8.58 2.81 -2.27
CA TRP A 135 9.88 2.30 -1.84
C TRP A 135 10.30 1.03 -2.60
N LEU A 136 9.36 0.12 -2.79
CA LEU A 136 9.57 -1.08 -3.60
C LEU A 136 9.93 -0.72 -5.05
N ALA A 137 9.18 0.17 -5.67
CA ALA A 137 9.46 0.66 -7.03
C ALA A 137 10.84 1.31 -7.15
N GLN A 138 11.29 2.03 -6.12
CA GLN A 138 12.62 2.64 -6.08
C GLN A 138 13.75 1.61 -5.95
N ASN A 139 13.51 0.47 -5.28
CA ASN A 139 14.58 -0.43 -4.83
C ASN A 139 14.60 -1.81 -5.50
N ARG A 140 13.49 -2.25 -6.15
CA ARG A 140 13.32 -3.56 -6.77
C ARG A 140 13.16 -3.45 -8.29
N SER A 141 14.01 -4.14 -9.05
CA SER A 141 13.94 -4.20 -10.53
C SER A 141 13.09 -5.35 -11.05
N ASP A 142 12.63 -6.22 -10.16
CA ASP A 142 11.83 -7.41 -10.43
C ASP A 142 10.32 -7.17 -10.23
N ILE A 143 9.91 -5.90 -10.17
CA ILE A 143 8.51 -5.47 -10.19
C ILE A 143 8.18 -4.99 -11.60
N ASP A 144 7.22 -5.64 -12.24
CA ASP A 144 6.74 -5.24 -13.56
C ASP A 144 5.81 -4.04 -13.51
N PHE A 145 4.91 -4.00 -12.51
CA PHE A 145 3.92 -2.93 -12.36
C PHE A 145 3.75 -2.53 -10.89
N ALA A 146 3.95 -1.25 -10.59
CA ALA A 146 3.77 -0.67 -9.26
C ALA A 146 2.64 0.37 -9.28
N PHE A 147 1.61 0.19 -8.45
CA PHE A 147 0.46 1.08 -8.32
C PHE A 147 0.40 1.68 -6.92
N ALA A 148 0.65 2.97 -6.79
CA ALA A 148 0.53 3.68 -5.53
C ALA A 148 -0.74 4.55 -5.53
N ILE A 149 -1.71 4.18 -4.69
CA ILE A 149 -3.00 4.89 -4.56
C ILE A 149 -2.86 5.89 -3.42
N ALA A 150 -3.05 7.18 -3.72
CA ALA A 150 -2.96 8.27 -2.75
C ALA A 150 -1.80 8.08 -1.74
N PRO A 151 -0.54 7.89 -2.20
CA PRO A 151 0.58 7.56 -1.32
C PRO A 151 0.86 8.68 -0.31
N LEU A 152 1.18 8.30 0.91
CA LEU A 152 1.48 9.21 2.01
C LEU A 152 2.89 9.82 1.85
N PHE A 153 3.04 10.79 0.96
CA PHE A 153 4.28 11.56 0.80
C PHE A 153 4.27 12.88 1.59
N GLY A 154 3.16 13.21 2.18
CA GLY A 154 2.93 14.38 3.03
C GLY A 154 1.47 14.46 3.44
N LEU A 155 1.15 15.27 4.43
CA LEU A 155 -0.21 15.44 4.94
C LEU A 155 -0.87 16.65 4.29
N ALA A 156 -2.16 16.55 3.93
CA ALA A 156 -2.88 17.60 3.21
C ALA A 156 -2.93 18.94 3.97
N PHE A 157 -2.97 18.89 5.31
CA PHE A 157 -3.02 20.11 6.15
C PHE A 157 -1.66 20.78 6.32
N VAL A 158 -0.55 20.15 5.88
CA VAL A 158 0.80 20.73 5.94
C VAL A 158 1.11 21.39 4.60
N PRO A 159 1.32 22.73 4.55
CA PRO A 159 1.69 23.37 3.30
C PRO A 159 2.98 22.75 2.72
N PRO A 160 3.06 22.54 1.40
CA PRO A 160 4.16 21.85 0.76
C PRO A 160 5.56 22.45 1.04
N ALA A 161 5.64 23.75 1.26
CA ALA A 161 6.89 24.42 1.64
C ALA A 161 7.43 24.00 3.01
N PHE A 162 6.57 23.49 3.89
CA PHE A 162 6.92 23.10 5.25
C PHE A 162 6.97 21.57 5.44
N THR A 163 6.63 20.78 4.45
CA THR A 163 6.57 19.30 4.57
C THR A 163 7.88 18.72 5.11
N LYS A 164 9.04 19.05 4.51
CA LYS A 164 10.36 18.55 4.96
C LYS A 164 10.70 18.98 6.39
N PHE A 165 10.26 20.14 6.82
CA PHE A 165 10.47 20.64 8.18
C PHE A 165 9.55 19.93 9.18
N PHE A 166 8.28 19.80 8.83
CA PHE A 166 7.29 19.07 9.62
C PHE A 166 7.69 17.62 9.82
N GLU A 167 8.09 16.92 8.77
CA GLU A 167 8.58 15.53 8.82
C GLU A 167 9.71 15.35 9.84
N ARG A 168 10.65 16.31 9.89
CA ARG A 168 11.77 16.26 10.86
C ARG A 168 11.32 16.50 12.30
N ILE A 169 10.39 17.42 12.51
CA ILE A 169 9.90 17.75 13.87
C ILE A 169 9.05 16.61 14.40
N VAL A 170 8.15 16.06 13.59
CA VAL A 170 7.23 15.03 14.04
C VAL A 170 7.96 13.76 14.51
N LEU A 171 9.15 13.50 13.97
CA LEU A 171 10.03 12.41 14.43
C LEU A 171 10.53 12.60 15.88
N LEU A 172 10.52 13.83 16.37
CA LEU A 172 10.99 14.19 17.73
C LEU A 172 9.85 14.30 18.75
N LEU A 173 8.59 14.28 18.26
CA LEU A 173 7.44 14.42 19.16
C LEU A 173 7.21 13.13 19.95
N PRO A 174 6.71 13.25 21.19
CA PRO A 174 6.28 12.09 21.95
C PRO A 174 5.11 11.39 21.24
N ASN A 175 4.95 10.09 21.52
CA ASN A 175 3.85 9.32 20.99
C ASN A 175 2.53 9.74 21.64
N PHE A 176 1.51 9.94 20.84
CA PHE A 176 0.12 10.18 21.24
C PHE A 176 -0.79 9.23 20.51
N TYR A 177 -1.93 8.88 21.10
CA TYR A 177 -2.99 8.17 20.40
C TYR A 177 -3.92 9.18 19.73
N MET A 178 -4.12 9.05 18.42
CA MET A 178 -5.00 9.90 17.62
C MET A 178 -6.19 9.10 17.09
N TRP A 179 -7.33 9.75 17.00
CA TRP A 179 -8.54 9.18 16.43
C TRP A 179 -8.77 9.72 15.02
N TRP A 180 -9.23 8.87 14.13
CA TRP A 180 -9.63 9.31 12.79
C TRP A 180 -10.78 10.33 12.84
N ASP A 181 -11.76 10.11 13.72
CA ASP A 181 -12.75 11.12 14.08
C ASP A 181 -12.71 11.37 15.60
N PRO A 182 -12.13 12.49 16.03
CA PRO A 182 -12.02 12.83 17.46
C PRO A 182 -13.36 13.00 18.17
N ARG A 183 -14.46 13.27 17.43
CA ARG A 183 -15.80 13.49 18.01
C ARG A 183 -16.47 12.19 18.41
N THR A 184 -16.35 11.18 17.57
CA THR A 184 -17.00 9.87 17.77
C THR A 184 -16.04 8.81 18.31
N LYS A 185 -14.74 9.00 18.11
CA LYS A 185 -13.69 8.08 18.59
C LYS A 185 -13.99 6.63 18.15
N ALA A 186 -13.96 5.69 19.13
CA ALA A 186 -14.25 4.27 18.90
C ALA A 186 -15.69 3.98 18.46
N ASN A 187 -16.61 4.91 18.71
CA ASN A 187 -18.04 4.76 18.40
C ASN A 187 -18.43 5.39 17.07
N ASN A 188 -17.46 5.63 16.18
CA ASN A 188 -17.74 6.18 14.86
C ASN A 188 -18.65 5.21 14.06
N PRO A 189 -19.91 5.60 13.74
CA PRO A 189 -20.83 4.73 13.02
C PRO A 189 -20.40 4.45 11.57
N TYR A 190 -19.51 5.27 11.05
CA TYR A 190 -18.91 5.11 9.70
C TYR A 190 -17.58 4.37 9.73
N SER A 191 -17.12 3.96 10.92
CA SER A 191 -15.89 3.18 11.05
C SER A 191 -16.08 1.78 10.49
N ILE A 192 -15.23 1.42 9.55
CA ILE A 192 -15.15 0.05 9.05
C ILE A 192 -14.86 -0.89 10.23
N TYR A 193 -15.69 -1.93 10.36
CA TYR A 193 -15.72 -2.79 11.57
C TYR A 193 -14.42 -3.53 11.86
N TYR A 194 -13.56 -3.72 10.88
CA TYR A 194 -12.26 -4.37 11.01
C TYR A 194 -11.08 -3.41 11.10
N ALA A 195 -11.24 -2.13 10.69
CA ALA A 195 -10.18 -1.14 10.76
C ALA A 195 -10.03 -0.56 12.18
N TYR A 196 -8.83 -0.10 12.51
CA TYR A 196 -8.61 0.61 13.77
C TYR A 196 -9.22 2.01 13.71
N PRO A 197 -9.99 2.44 14.74
CA PRO A 197 -10.63 3.75 14.76
C PRO A 197 -9.64 4.89 15.09
N GLY A 198 -8.40 4.54 15.42
CA GLY A 198 -7.34 5.46 15.76
C GLY A 198 -5.98 4.76 15.70
N TYR A 199 -4.94 5.50 16.04
CA TYR A 199 -3.56 5.02 15.92
C TYR A 199 -2.60 5.80 16.84
N PRO A 200 -1.50 5.17 17.28
CA PRO A 200 -0.38 5.88 17.87
C PRO A 200 0.34 6.71 16.80
N THR A 201 0.62 7.98 17.09
CA THR A 201 1.27 8.88 16.12
C THR A 201 2.63 8.38 15.66
N ARG A 202 3.32 7.60 16.49
CA ARG A 202 4.61 6.98 16.14
C ARG A 202 4.51 6.09 14.90
N ALA A 203 3.42 5.36 14.72
CA ALA A 203 3.22 4.54 13.53
C ALA A 203 3.09 5.38 12.26
N LEU A 204 2.31 6.45 12.29
CA LEU A 204 2.20 7.40 11.17
C LEU A 204 3.57 8.00 10.82
N VAL A 205 4.36 8.34 11.84
CA VAL A 205 5.70 8.90 11.70
C VAL A 205 6.64 7.93 10.96
N GLU A 206 6.53 6.63 11.16
CA GLU A 206 7.37 5.65 10.45
C GLU A 206 7.03 5.56 8.96
N PHE A 207 5.76 5.74 8.56
CA PHE A 207 5.39 5.89 7.14
C PHE A 207 5.94 7.19 6.54
N LEU A 208 5.86 8.32 7.26
CA LEU A 208 6.48 9.58 6.83
C LEU A 208 8.00 9.46 6.73
N ARG A 209 8.63 8.74 7.66
CA ARG A 209 10.06 8.42 7.61
C ARG A 209 10.41 7.60 6.35
N LEU A 210 9.56 6.63 6.01
CA LEU A 210 9.73 5.87 4.76
C LEU A 210 9.62 6.80 3.54
N ALA A 211 8.64 7.72 3.51
CA ALA A 211 8.50 8.72 2.45
C ALA A 211 9.76 9.59 2.30
N MET A 212 10.35 10.04 3.42
CA MET A 212 11.62 10.81 3.40
C MET A 212 12.76 9.99 2.79
N ILE A 213 12.86 8.70 3.13
CA ILE A 213 13.90 7.80 2.63
C ILE A 213 13.76 7.63 1.12
N VAL A 214 12.54 7.32 0.63
CA VAL A 214 12.27 7.15 -0.80
C VAL A 214 12.57 8.44 -1.57
N ARG A 215 12.15 9.59 -1.04
CA ARG A 215 12.45 10.90 -1.64
C ARG A 215 13.96 11.14 -1.75
N ALA A 216 14.73 10.85 -0.71
CA ALA A 216 16.18 11.02 -0.72
C ALA A 216 16.88 10.04 -1.67
N GLN A 217 16.31 8.88 -1.94
CA GLN A 217 16.79 7.94 -2.95
C GLN A 217 16.44 8.43 -4.35
N ALA A 218 15.18 8.84 -4.59
CA ALA A 218 14.69 9.35 -5.87
C ALA A 218 15.40 10.63 -6.32
N GLU A 219 15.88 11.47 -5.39
CA GLU A 219 16.72 12.64 -5.71
C GLU A 219 18.07 12.24 -6.37
N LYS A 220 18.52 11.01 -6.18
CA LYS A 220 19.86 10.56 -6.60
C LYS A 220 19.84 9.48 -7.67
N PHE A 221 18.81 8.65 -7.67
CA PHE A 221 18.74 7.45 -8.48
C PHE A 221 17.35 7.28 -9.09
N PRO A 222 17.25 6.79 -10.33
CA PRO A 222 15.98 6.42 -10.93
C PRO A 222 15.32 5.28 -10.14
N PRO A 223 13.99 5.15 -10.20
CA PRO A 223 13.30 3.95 -9.73
C PRO A 223 13.73 2.75 -10.56
N LYS A 224 13.61 1.56 -9.97
CA LYS A 224 14.02 0.31 -10.61
C LYS A 224 12.86 -0.47 -11.21
N ALA A 225 11.63 -0.27 -10.73
CA ALA A 225 10.44 -0.89 -11.31
C ALA A 225 10.21 -0.37 -12.75
N ARG A 226 9.69 -1.24 -13.63
CA ARG A 226 9.53 -0.94 -15.06
C ARG A 226 8.38 0.01 -15.35
N ASN A 227 7.23 -0.23 -14.72
CA ASN A 227 6.02 0.55 -14.92
C ASN A 227 5.50 1.05 -13.57
N ILE A 228 5.34 2.35 -13.44
CA ILE A 228 4.86 2.96 -12.20
C ILE A 228 3.61 3.77 -12.52
N THR A 229 2.57 3.58 -11.75
CA THR A 229 1.31 4.33 -11.86
C THR A 229 0.96 4.94 -10.51
N MET A 230 0.79 6.26 -10.49
CA MET A 230 0.25 7.00 -9.37
C MET A 230 -1.25 7.18 -9.56
N ILE A 231 -2.04 6.76 -8.58
CA ILE A 231 -3.49 6.94 -8.58
C ILE A 231 -3.85 8.05 -7.62
N ILE A 232 -4.39 9.13 -8.14
CA ILE A 232 -4.62 10.40 -7.46
C ILE A 232 -6.12 10.63 -7.31
N ASN A 233 -6.55 10.93 -6.10
CA ASN A 233 -7.88 11.44 -5.81
C ASN A 233 -7.79 12.98 -5.78
N ASP A 234 -8.39 13.68 -6.76
CA ASP A 234 -8.28 15.13 -6.83
C ASP A 234 -9.01 15.87 -5.69
N SER A 235 -9.91 15.19 -4.97
CA SER A 235 -10.58 15.70 -3.75
C SER A 235 -9.93 15.22 -2.45
N GLU A 236 -8.72 14.69 -2.48
CA GLU A 236 -8.00 14.04 -1.39
C GLU A 236 -7.92 14.89 -0.10
N PRO A 237 -8.53 14.44 1.02
CA PRO A 237 -8.58 15.22 2.25
C PRO A 237 -7.43 14.95 3.22
N ALA A 238 -6.71 13.83 3.10
CA ALA A 238 -5.76 13.36 4.12
C ALA A 238 -4.30 13.51 3.71
N VAL A 239 -3.96 13.13 2.46
CA VAL A 239 -2.58 13.22 1.96
C VAL A 239 -2.43 14.37 0.96
N SER A 240 -1.21 14.85 0.78
CA SER A 240 -0.92 16.01 -0.07
C SER A 240 -0.73 15.60 -1.54
N ASN A 241 -1.71 15.87 -2.41
CA ASN A 241 -1.56 15.70 -3.86
C ASN A 241 -0.37 16.50 -4.41
N ALA A 242 -0.09 17.69 -3.85
CA ALA A 242 1.07 18.47 -4.28
C ALA A 242 2.40 17.77 -3.98
N GLU A 243 2.50 16.99 -2.90
CA GLU A 243 3.69 16.18 -2.63
C GLU A 243 3.75 14.93 -3.53
N ILE A 244 2.61 14.35 -3.93
CA ILE A 244 2.55 13.28 -4.91
C ILE A 244 3.08 13.77 -6.26
N VAL A 245 2.58 14.89 -6.77
CA VAL A 245 3.04 15.49 -8.03
C VAL A 245 4.53 15.80 -7.99
N LYS A 246 5.03 16.42 -6.91
CA LYS A 246 6.48 16.66 -6.76
C LYS A 246 7.29 15.37 -6.78
N PHE A 247 6.74 14.28 -6.26
CA PHE A 247 7.42 13.00 -6.25
C PHE A 247 7.46 12.39 -7.66
N ILE A 248 6.38 12.50 -8.42
CA ILE A 248 6.33 12.12 -9.84
C ILE A 248 7.39 12.91 -10.64
N ASP A 249 7.41 14.23 -10.49
CA ASP A 249 8.40 15.10 -11.13
C ASP A 249 9.84 14.69 -10.80
N LEU A 250 10.04 14.27 -9.53
CA LEU A 250 11.36 13.86 -9.07
C LEU A 250 11.85 12.60 -9.78
N TRP A 251 10.99 11.61 -9.99
CA TRP A 251 11.32 10.41 -10.75
C TRP A 251 11.46 10.68 -12.24
N GLN A 252 10.60 11.50 -12.82
CA GLN A 252 10.61 11.84 -14.25
C GLN A 252 11.81 12.70 -14.68
N ARG A 253 12.58 13.26 -13.72
CA ARG A 253 13.87 13.93 -14.04
C ARG A 253 14.96 12.96 -14.48
N HIS A 254 14.82 11.69 -14.15
CA HIS A 254 15.76 10.68 -14.60
C HIS A 254 15.41 10.21 -16.01
N GLU A 255 16.43 10.00 -16.82
CA GLU A 255 16.27 9.52 -18.20
C GLU A 255 15.53 8.18 -18.25
N ASN A 256 14.66 8.01 -19.22
CA ASN A 256 13.90 6.78 -19.48
C ASN A 256 12.94 6.35 -18.36
N VAL A 257 12.56 7.24 -17.47
CA VAL A 257 11.53 6.98 -16.46
C VAL A 257 10.21 7.59 -16.89
N THR A 258 9.17 6.75 -16.98
CA THR A 258 7.81 7.19 -17.21
C THR A 258 6.95 6.79 -16.01
N VAL A 259 6.29 7.76 -15.40
CA VAL A 259 5.29 7.55 -14.37
C VAL A 259 3.93 7.90 -14.97
N SER A 260 3.02 6.93 -14.98
CA SER A 260 1.64 7.14 -15.40
C SER A 260 0.81 7.71 -14.25
N GLU A 261 -0.14 8.57 -14.58
CA GLU A 261 -1.07 9.14 -13.62
C GLU A 261 -2.50 8.73 -13.96
N VAL A 262 -3.27 8.34 -12.95
CA VAL A 262 -4.71 8.07 -13.06
C VAL A 262 -5.40 8.95 -12.03
N HIS A 263 -6.28 9.82 -12.52
CA HIS A 263 -7.01 10.77 -11.68
C HIS A 263 -8.43 10.30 -11.45
N PHE A 264 -8.89 10.36 -10.23
CA PHE A 264 -10.31 10.39 -9.86
C PHE A 264 -10.69 11.84 -9.66
N GLU A 265 -11.56 12.32 -10.52
CA GLU A 265 -11.88 13.73 -10.72
C GLU A 265 -12.47 14.35 -9.46
N LYS A 266 -12.21 15.63 -9.22
CA LYS A 266 -12.62 16.37 -8.02
C LYS A 266 -14.14 16.37 -7.80
N GLU A 267 -14.90 16.33 -8.89
CA GLU A 267 -16.36 16.29 -8.91
C GLU A 267 -16.94 15.03 -8.26
N MET A 268 -16.18 13.95 -8.24
CA MET A 268 -16.55 12.71 -7.56
C MET A 268 -16.59 12.87 -6.04
N ASN A 269 -15.93 13.90 -5.50
CA ASN A 269 -15.85 14.23 -4.07
C ASN A 269 -15.56 13.02 -3.17
N LEU A 270 -14.56 12.24 -3.56
CA LEU A 270 -14.21 10.98 -2.90
C LEU A 270 -13.50 11.23 -1.56
N PRO A 271 -13.75 10.38 -0.54
CA PRO A 271 -12.95 10.36 0.67
C PRO A 271 -11.54 9.82 0.40
N HIS A 272 -10.68 9.78 1.42
CA HIS A 272 -9.33 9.23 1.31
C HIS A 272 -9.32 7.72 0.98
N ASP A 273 -10.14 6.94 1.64
CA ASP A 273 -10.28 5.50 1.37
C ASP A 273 -11.29 5.27 0.24
N ILE A 274 -10.78 5.11 -0.96
CA ILE A 274 -11.59 4.87 -2.17
C ILE A 274 -11.73 3.37 -2.51
N ILE A 275 -11.12 2.48 -1.72
CA ILE A 275 -11.00 1.05 -2.02
C ILE A 275 -12.00 0.21 -1.22
N THR A 276 -12.25 0.59 0.02
CA THR A 276 -13.04 -0.22 0.96
C THR A 276 -14.52 -0.21 0.60
N PRO A 277 -15.12 -1.38 0.32
CA PRO A 277 -16.57 -1.50 0.16
C PRO A 277 -17.32 -1.00 1.40
N GLY A 278 -18.39 -0.24 1.17
CA GLY A 278 -19.20 0.33 2.25
C GLY A 278 -18.65 1.62 2.87
N THR A 279 -17.52 2.14 2.40
CA THR A 279 -17.07 3.48 2.79
C THR A 279 -18.06 4.53 2.29
N PRO A 280 -18.61 5.39 3.17
CA PRO A 280 -19.58 6.41 2.77
C PRO A 280 -19.00 7.35 1.70
N GLY A 281 -19.77 7.60 0.66
CA GLY A 281 -19.37 8.47 -0.45
C GLY A 281 -18.49 7.82 -1.51
N VAL A 282 -18.21 6.52 -1.41
CA VAL A 282 -17.43 5.78 -2.41
C VAL A 282 -18.35 5.00 -3.34
N PRO A 283 -18.43 5.34 -4.65
CA PRO A 283 -19.15 4.55 -5.64
C PRO A 283 -18.29 3.34 -6.06
N ILE A 284 -18.20 2.33 -5.19
CA ILE A 284 -17.27 1.20 -5.36
C ILE A 284 -17.47 0.46 -6.68
N ALA A 285 -18.74 0.39 -7.16
CA ALA A 285 -19.10 -0.22 -8.44
C ALA A 285 -18.53 0.53 -9.67
N GLU A 286 -18.05 1.76 -9.49
CA GLU A 286 -17.38 2.55 -10.52
C GLU A 286 -15.86 2.52 -10.32
N ILE A 287 -15.41 2.65 -9.07
CA ILE A 287 -13.98 2.74 -8.73
C ILE A 287 -13.24 1.43 -9.06
N GLN A 288 -13.74 0.28 -8.57
CA GLN A 288 -13.03 -0.99 -8.75
C GLN A 288 -12.91 -1.40 -10.23
N PRO A 289 -13.94 -1.34 -11.07
CA PRO A 289 -13.78 -1.62 -12.50
C PRO A 289 -12.79 -0.70 -13.20
N ARG A 290 -12.71 0.58 -12.81
CA ARG A 290 -11.73 1.52 -13.35
C ARG A 290 -10.29 1.12 -12.98
N LEU A 291 -10.04 0.73 -11.72
CA LEU A 291 -8.74 0.22 -11.29
C LEU A 291 -8.36 -1.07 -12.01
N ILE A 292 -9.29 -2.01 -12.13
CA ILE A 292 -9.07 -3.27 -12.86
C ILE A 292 -8.77 -2.98 -14.33
N GLY A 293 -9.49 -2.06 -14.95
CA GLY A 293 -9.26 -1.64 -16.32
C GLY A 293 -7.83 -1.14 -16.54
N VAL A 294 -7.34 -0.25 -15.67
CA VAL A 294 -5.98 0.28 -15.74
C VAL A 294 -4.93 -0.83 -15.65
N ILE A 295 -5.10 -1.78 -14.72
CA ILE A 295 -4.17 -2.91 -14.57
C ILE A 295 -4.20 -3.80 -15.81
N ARG A 296 -5.39 -4.18 -16.30
CA ARG A 296 -5.56 -5.02 -17.47
C ARG A 296 -4.95 -4.40 -18.73
N ASP A 297 -5.16 -3.10 -18.93
CA ASP A 297 -4.64 -2.38 -20.09
C ASP A 297 -3.10 -2.32 -20.09
N LEU A 298 -2.49 -2.22 -18.91
CA LEU A 298 -1.03 -2.30 -18.77
C LEU A 298 -0.51 -3.72 -18.98
N HIS A 299 -1.21 -4.74 -18.47
CA HIS A 299 -0.84 -6.13 -18.68
C HIS A 299 -0.93 -6.59 -20.14
N SER A 300 -1.79 -5.94 -20.93
CA SER A 300 -1.99 -6.27 -22.37
C SER A 300 -0.97 -5.59 -23.30
N LYS A 301 -0.19 -4.62 -22.81
CA LYS A 301 0.83 -3.96 -23.63
C LYS A 301 1.98 -4.92 -23.93
N PRO A 302 2.45 -4.98 -25.19
CA PRO A 302 3.64 -5.73 -25.52
C PRO A 302 4.86 -5.16 -24.75
N GLU A 303 5.79 -6.03 -24.40
CA GLU A 303 7.05 -5.59 -23.79
C GLU A 303 7.80 -4.70 -24.80
N SER A 304 8.06 -3.46 -24.41
CA SER A 304 8.82 -2.49 -25.20
C SER A 304 10.34 -2.69 -25.04
#